data_0b2cd09ff4d194eb1d203aef3360f854
#
_entry.id   0b2cd09ff4d194eb1d203aef3360f854
#
_cell.length_a   1.000
_cell.length_b   1.000
_cell.length_c   1.000
_cell.angle_alpha   90.00
_cell.angle_beta   90.00
_cell.angle_gamma   90.00
#
_symmetry.space_group_name_H-M   'P 1'
#
loop_
_entity.id
_entity.type
_entity.pdbx_description
1 polymer ?
#
loop_
_entity_poly.entity_id
_entity_poly.type
_entity_poly.pdbx_seq_one_letter_code
_entity_poly.pdbx_strand_id
1 'polypeptide(L)'
;ARLYMTPDSLFLVNKMQKQYVAASLQEIGERLSSPVSLQTVQDALLGRIFLLNSANNAYGIDDFEVMESGSSRWSLSPKRQDERFGYRFDLDEIKLLSTQMGSTSGHKEIVCHYTDFIKQGQSENFPTKMKIALTGLSVPVSLNLRYDSSSVSWNGKVGVEKPALSRYTRVSAAQMLKKLSI
;
A
#
# COMPACT_ATOMS: atom_id res chain seq x y z
N ALA A 1 -6.56 13.58 -7.63
CA ALA A 1 -7.45 12.45 -7.27
C ALA A 1 -7.59 12.34 -5.76
N ARG A 2 -8.64 11.63 -5.29
CA ARG A 2 -8.82 11.25 -3.89
C ARG A 2 -8.98 9.76 -3.79
N LEU A 3 -8.34 9.15 -2.80
CA LEU A 3 -8.52 7.75 -2.44
C LEU A 3 -9.50 7.68 -1.25
N TYR A 4 -10.53 6.83 -1.40
CA TYR A 4 -11.44 6.48 -0.32
C TYR A 4 -11.33 4.98 -0.09
N MET A 5 -11.38 4.58 1.17
CA MET A 5 -11.31 3.18 1.58
C MET A 5 -12.53 2.85 2.43
N THR A 6 -13.15 1.73 2.13
CA THR A 6 -14.21 1.11 2.93
C THR A 6 -13.72 -0.27 3.37
N PRO A 7 -14.40 -0.96 4.29
CA PRO A 7 -13.99 -2.29 4.73
C PRO A 7 -13.85 -3.31 3.61
N ASP A 8 -14.53 -3.11 2.49
CA ASP A 8 -14.63 -4.06 1.38
C ASP A 8 -14.12 -3.52 0.03
N SER A 9 -13.85 -2.21 -0.08
CA SER A 9 -13.60 -1.59 -1.38
C SER A 9 -12.67 -0.37 -1.30
N LEU A 10 -11.96 -0.13 -2.41
CA LEU A 10 -11.16 1.06 -2.66
C LEU A 10 -11.80 1.88 -3.80
N PHE A 11 -11.84 3.19 -3.63
CA PHE A 11 -12.32 4.13 -4.65
C PHE A 11 -11.26 5.18 -4.93
N LEU A 12 -10.81 5.27 -6.17
CA LEU A 12 -9.98 6.38 -6.65
C LEU A 12 -10.86 7.34 -7.45
N VAL A 13 -11.04 8.55 -6.93
CA VAL A 13 -11.96 9.55 -7.50
C VAL A 13 -11.18 10.72 -8.10
N ASN A 14 -11.34 10.93 -9.40
CA ASN A 14 -10.86 12.11 -10.11
C ASN A 14 -11.99 13.15 -10.18
N LYS A 15 -11.91 14.16 -9.31
CA LYS A 15 -12.95 15.20 -9.21
C LYS A 15 -13.03 16.11 -10.44
N MET A 16 -11.89 16.37 -11.07
CA MET A 16 -11.83 17.27 -12.24
C MET A 16 -12.54 16.66 -13.45
N GLN A 17 -12.32 15.36 -13.69
CA GLN A 17 -12.93 14.65 -14.82
C GLN A 17 -14.24 13.97 -14.45
N LYS A 18 -14.71 14.09 -13.21
CA LYS A 18 -15.90 13.40 -12.69
C LYS A 18 -15.88 11.89 -13.00
N GLN A 19 -14.74 11.26 -12.77
CA GLN A 19 -14.53 9.85 -13.00
C GLN A 19 -14.09 9.15 -11.72
N TYR A 20 -14.39 7.86 -11.60
CA TYR A 20 -13.90 7.05 -10.48
C TYR A 20 -13.59 5.62 -10.91
N VAL A 21 -12.68 5.01 -10.18
CA VAL A 21 -12.42 3.56 -10.19
C VAL A 21 -12.90 3.00 -8.87
N ALA A 22 -13.57 1.88 -8.91
CA ALA A 22 -13.88 1.09 -7.72
C ALA A 22 -13.32 -0.32 -7.92
N ALA A 23 -12.62 -0.83 -6.92
CA ALA A 23 -12.13 -2.20 -6.86
C ALA A 23 -12.49 -2.78 -5.48
N SER A 24 -13.02 -4.00 -5.45
CA SER A 24 -13.20 -4.71 -4.19
C SER A 24 -11.84 -5.22 -3.69
N LEU A 25 -11.69 -5.34 -2.37
CA LEU A 25 -10.48 -5.94 -1.79
C LEU A 25 -10.36 -7.42 -2.18
N GLN A 26 -11.49 -8.11 -2.36
CA GLN A 26 -11.51 -9.47 -2.87
C GLN A 26 -10.93 -9.55 -4.29
N GLU A 27 -11.38 -8.71 -5.23
CA GLU A 27 -10.84 -8.68 -6.61
C GLU A 27 -9.34 -8.37 -6.63
N ILE A 28 -8.88 -7.49 -5.72
CA ILE A 28 -7.45 -7.19 -5.58
C ILE A 28 -6.72 -8.43 -5.08
N GLY A 29 -7.24 -9.09 -4.06
CA GLY A 29 -6.66 -10.31 -3.50
C GLY A 29 -6.58 -11.45 -4.52
N GLU A 30 -7.63 -11.68 -5.30
CA GLU A 30 -7.65 -12.68 -6.38
C GLU A 30 -6.57 -12.40 -7.43
N ARG A 31 -6.38 -11.15 -7.82
CA ARG A 31 -5.34 -10.74 -8.79
C ARG A 31 -3.92 -10.88 -8.25
N LEU A 32 -3.75 -10.73 -6.95
CA LEU A 32 -2.47 -10.89 -6.26
C LEU A 32 -2.26 -12.33 -5.77
N SER A 33 -3.24 -13.21 -5.95
CA SER A 33 -3.25 -14.57 -5.39
C SER A 33 -3.02 -14.60 -3.88
N SER A 34 -3.45 -13.54 -3.18
CA SER A 34 -3.28 -13.38 -1.74
C SER A 34 -4.46 -12.61 -1.14
N PRO A 35 -4.96 -12.99 0.03
CA PRO A 35 -6.02 -12.22 0.68
C PRO A 35 -5.50 -10.83 1.06
N VAL A 36 -6.23 -9.82 0.65
CA VAL A 36 -5.96 -8.42 0.95
C VAL A 36 -7.07 -7.88 1.83
N SER A 37 -6.72 -7.39 3.00
CA SER A 37 -7.65 -6.72 3.93
C SER A 37 -7.51 -5.20 3.86
N LEU A 38 -8.51 -4.49 4.36
CA LEU A 38 -8.41 -3.04 4.55
C LEU A 38 -7.20 -2.68 5.42
N GLN A 39 -6.95 -3.46 6.46
CA GLN A 39 -5.80 -3.25 7.36
C GLN A 39 -4.48 -3.39 6.60
N THR A 40 -4.33 -4.42 5.77
CA THR A 40 -3.13 -4.60 4.93
C THR A 40 -2.87 -3.38 4.04
N VAL A 41 -3.93 -2.86 3.40
CA VAL A 41 -3.81 -1.66 2.57
C VAL A 41 -3.43 -0.44 3.40
N GLN A 42 -4.05 -0.28 4.58
CA GLN A 42 -3.72 0.82 5.49
C GLN A 42 -2.27 0.72 5.98
N ASP A 43 -1.80 -0.45 6.38
CA ASP A 43 -0.43 -0.65 6.85
C ASP A 43 0.58 -0.34 5.73
N ALA A 44 0.32 -0.81 4.51
CA ALA A 44 1.14 -0.46 3.35
C ALA A 44 1.16 1.06 3.08
N LEU A 45 0.01 1.74 3.15
CA LEU A 45 -0.08 3.19 2.94
C LEU A 45 0.57 3.99 4.07
N LEU A 46 0.59 3.47 5.28
CA LEU A 46 1.20 4.11 6.46
C LEU A 46 2.68 3.76 6.64
N GLY A 47 3.26 2.96 5.74
CA GLY A 47 4.65 2.50 5.86
C GLY A 47 4.86 1.60 7.08
N ARG A 48 3.92 0.69 7.32
CA ARG A 48 3.99 -0.31 8.39
C ARG A 48 4.25 -1.69 7.81
N ILE A 49 4.92 -2.52 8.59
CA ILE A 49 5.05 -3.95 8.30
C ILE A 49 3.68 -4.60 8.49
N PHE A 50 3.42 -5.65 7.73
CA PHE A 50 2.21 -6.45 7.85
C PHE A 50 2.48 -7.91 7.54
N LEU A 51 1.61 -8.79 7.99
CA LEU A 51 1.62 -10.20 7.62
C LEU A 51 0.27 -10.56 6.97
N LEU A 52 0.34 -10.97 5.71
CA LEU A 52 -0.84 -11.48 5.01
C LEU A 52 -1.32 -12.79 5.67
N ASN A 53 -2.62 -13.00 5.72
CA ASN A 53 -3.24 -14.17 6.37
C ASN A 53 -3.07 -14.26 7.90
N SER A 54 -2.56 -13.23 8.55
CA SER A 54 -2.54 -13.20 10.01
C SER A 54 -3.94 -12.88 10.55
N ALA A 55 -4.45 -13.74 11.41
CA ALA A 55 -5.68 -13.44 12.13
C ALA A 55 -5.41 -12.26 13.08
N ASN A 56 -6.23 -11.20 12.95
CA ASN A 56 -6.15 -9.99 13.78
C ASN A 56 -4.80 -9.24 13.71
N ASN A 57 -4.01 -9.42 12.64
CA ASN A 57 -2.66 -8.85 12.50
C ASN A 57 -1.73 -9.14 13.69
N ALA A 58 -1.96 -10.24 14.39
CA ALA A 58 -1.07 -10.70 15.45
C ALA A 58 0.15 -11.36 14.81
N TYR A 59 1.26 -10.67 14.77
CA TYR A 59 2.56 -11.20 14.32
C TYR A 59 3.69 -10.62 15.18
N GLY A 60 4.79 -11.35 15.21
CA GLY A 60 6.03 -10.94 15.87
C GLY A 60 7.22 -11.06 14.92
N ILE A 61 8.40 -10.68 15.40
CA ILE A 61 9.63 -10.80 14.62
C ILE A 61 9.92 -12.24 14.23
N ASP A 62 9.49 -13.20 15.03
CA ASP A 62 9.66 -14.63 14.80
C ASP A 62 8.90 -15.16 13.58
N ASP A 63 7.93 -14.40 13.07
CA ASP A 63 7.21 -14.74 11.84
C ASP A 63 7.98 -14.36 10.56
N PHE A 64 9.13 -13.69 10.71
CA PHE A 64 9.94 -13.20 9.60
C PHE A 64 11.32 -13.86 9.58
N GLU A 65 11.83 -14.05 8.38
CA GLU A 65 13.27 -14.23 8.12
C GLU A 65 13.88 -12.83 8.08
N VAL A 66 14.93 -12.66 8.90
CA VAL A 66 15.63 -11.38 9.02
C VAL A 66 16.99 -11.51 8.36
N MET A 67 17.27 -10.67 7.37
CA MET A 67 18.58 -10.57 6.73
C MET A 67 19.17 -9.19 7.02
N GLU A 68 20.36 -9.18 7.59
CA GLU A 68 21.14 -7.97 7.78
C GLU A 68 21.84 -7.59 6.46
N SER A 69 21.74 -6.30 6.09
CA SER A 69 22.33 -5.75 4.88
C SER A 69 23.16 -4.51 5.17
N GLY A 70 24.08 -4.62 6.11
CA GLY A 70 24.94 -3.54 6.60
C GLY A 70 24.66 -3.17 8.05
N SER A 71 25.28 -2.10 8.55
CA SER A 71 25.28 -1.76 9.99
C SER A 71 23.91 -1.30 10.55
N SER A 72 22.98 -0.90 9.71
CA SER A 72 21.65 -0.42 10.14
C SER A 72 20.51 -0.86 9.24
N ARG A 73 20.80 -1.65 8.21
CA ARG A 73 19.81 -2.06 7.21
C ARG A 73 19.41 -3.51 7.38
N TRP A 74 18.13 -3.75 7.29
CA TRP A 74 17.50 -5.04 7.48
C TRP A 74 16.51 -5.32 6.36
N SER A 75 16.46 -6.58 5.94
CA SER A 75 15.38 -7.08 5.09
C SER A 75 14.58 -8.10 5.88
N LEU A 76 13.26 -7.94 5.88
CA LEU A 76 12.32 -8.86 6.51
C LEU A 76 11.48 -9.54 5.44
N SER A 77 11.46 -10.85 5.43
CA SER A 77 10.57 -11.64 4.57
C SER A 77 9.75 -12.59 5.44
N PRO A 78 8.43 -12.71 5.25
CA PRO A 78 7.65 -13.67 6.02
C PRO A 78 8.15 -15.09 5.83
N LYS A 79 8.29 -15.86 6.91
CA LYS A 79 8.69 -17.28 6.87
C LYS A 79 7.69 -18.17 6.14
N ARG A 80 6.40 -17.77 6.17
CA ARG A 80 5.31 -18.44 5.47
C ARG A 80 4.82 -17.55 4.36
N GLN A 81 5.25 -17.81 3.15
CA GLN A 81 4.78 -17.13 1.94
C GLN A 81 4.00 -18.11 1.07
N ASP A 82 3.06 -17.58 0.29
CA ASP A 82 2.42 -18.37 -0.77
C ASP A 82 3.45 -18.68 -1.86
N GLU A 83 3.43 -19.88 -2.42
CA GLU A 83 4.35 -20.28 -3.50
C GLU A 83 4.23 -19.37 -4.73
N ARG A 84 3.10 -18.69 -4.90
CA ARG A 84 2.80 -17.84 -6.06
C ARG A 84 3.03 -16.36 -5.81
N PHE A 85 3.16 -15.93 -4.53
CA PHE A 85 3.24 -14.54 -4.15
C PHE A 85 4.18 -14.33 -2.97
N GLY A 86 5.22 -13.53 -3.18
CA GLY A 86 6.17 -13.17 -2.15
C GLY A 86 6.15 -11.68 -1.84
N TYR A 87 6.57 -11.32 -0.65
CA TYR A 87 6.76 -9.91 -0.26
C TYR A 87 7.90 -9.75 0.74
N ARG A 88 8.50 -8.56 0.73
CA ARG A 88 9.65 -8.21 1.53
C ARG A 88 9.58 -6.75 1.97
N PHE A 89 10.16 -6.48 3.12
CA PHE A 89 10.29 -5.15 3.71
C PHE A 89 11.77 -4.82 3.88
N ASP A 90 12.20 -3.66 3.41
CA ASP A 90 13.57 -3.17 3.63
C ASP A 90 13.51 -1.99 4.61
N LEU A 91 14.31 -2.08 5.67
CA LEU A 91 14.36 -1.10 6.74
C LEU A 91 15.74 -0.48 6.87
N ASP A 92 15.78 0.75 7.37
CA ASP A 92 16.97 1.39 7.90
C ASP A 92 16.69 1.80 9.36
N GLU A 93 17.37 1.18 10.29
CA GLU A 93 17.01 1.20 11.71
C GLU A 93 15.54 0.76 11.91
N ILE A 94 14.68 1.70 12.31
CA ILE A 94 13.24 1.46 12.52
C ILE A 94 12.36 2.04 11.40
N LYS A 95 12.96 2.59 10.34
CA LYS A 95 12.24 3.20 9.21
C LYS A 95 12.04 2.17 8.12
N LEU A 96 10.78 1.93 7.75
CA LEU A 96 10.48 1.14 6.57
C LEU A 96 10.80 1.98 5.31
N LEU A 97 11.81 1.57 4.56
CA LEU A 97 12.23 2.26 3.33
C LEU A 97 11.46 1.77 2.11
N SER A 98 11.21 0.46 2.04
CA SER A 98 10.45 -0.12 0.94
C SER A 98 9.65 -1.35 1.35
N THR A 99 8.54 -1.55 0.64
CA THR A 99 7.80 -2.81 0.61
C THR A 99 7.76 -3.27 -0.83
N GLN A 100 8.22 -4.49 -1.08
CA GLN A 100 8.16 -5.15 -2.37
C GLN A 100 7.18 -6.30 -2.30
N MET A 101 6.28 -6.41 -3.27
CA MET A 101 5.27 -7.46 -3.34
C MET A 101 5.18 -7.93 -4.80
N GLY A 102 5.18 -9.23 -5.03
CA GLY A 102 5.11 -9.69 -6.41
C GLY A 102 4.84 -11.18 -6.55
N SER A 103 4.52 -11.57 -7.77
CA SER A 103 4.42 -12.97 -8.15
C SER A 103 5.82 -13.61 -8.13
N THR A 104 5.92 -14.79 -7.54
CA THR A 104 7.16 -15.59 -7.55
C THR A 104 7.58 -15.98 -8.96
N SER A 105 6.64 -15.99 -9.93
CA SER A 105 6.95 -16.14 -11.36
C SER A 105 7.59 -14.89 -11.98
N GLY A 106 7.78 -13.80 -11.23
CA GLY A 106 8.58 -12.64 -11.61
C GLY A 106 7.96 -11.67 -12.63
N HIS A 107 6.68 -11.84 -12.99
CA HIS A 107 6.08 -11.05 -14.06
C HIS A 107 5.38 -9.78 -13.58
N LYS A 108 4.96 -9.72 -12.33
CA LYS A 108 4.24 -8.56 -11.78
C LYS A 108 4.78 -8.23 -10.40
N GLU A 109 5.13 -6.99 -10.20
CA GLU A 109 5.65 -6.51 -8.94
C GLU A 109 5.05 -5.15 -8.58
N ILE A 110 4.80 -4.94 -7.29
CA ILE A 110 4.43 -3.68 -6.68
C ILE A 110 5.54 -3.30 -5.72
N VAL A 111 6.14 -2.13 -5.92
CA VAL A 111 7.15 -1.58 -5.02
C VAL A 111 6.65 -0.28 -4.45
N CYS A 112 6.60 -0.20 -3.12
CA CYS A 112 6.32 1.02 -2.38
C CYS A 112 7.61 1.54 -1.78
N HIS A 113 8.04 2.74 -2.13
CA HIS A 113 9.16 3.44 -1.51
C HIS A 113 8.63 4.55 -0.59
N TYR A 114 9.16 4.61 0.62
CA TYR A 114 8.77 5.55 1.67
C TYR A 114 9.88 6.54 1.96
N THR A 115 9.53 7.82 2.00
CA THR A 115 10.49 8.90 2.27
C THR A 115 9.88 10.02 3.11
N ASP A 116 10.70 10.98 3.52
CA ASP A 116 10.30 12.18 4.26
C ASP A 116 9.52 11.84 5.54
N PHE A 117 10.21 11.17 6.46
CA PHE A 117 9.61 10.68 7.70
C PHE A 117 9.43 11.80 8.72
N ILE A 118 8.28 11.79 9.41
CA ILE A 118 8.03 12.60 10.61
C ILE A 118 7.85 11.67 11.82
N LYS A 119 8.29 12.14 12.98
CA LYS A 119 8.13 11.37 14.23
C LYS A 119 6.70 11.44 14.72
N GLN A 120 6.16 10.29 15.10
CA GLN A 120 4.93 10.16 15.86
C GLN A 120 5.29 9.78 17.31
N GLY A 121 5.28 10.75 18.21
CA GLY A 121 5.75 10.50 19.58
C GLY A 121 7.25 10.16 19.65
N GLN A 122 7.61 9.20 20.48
CA GLN A 122 9.03 8.82 20.68
C GLN A 122 9.51 7.67 19.79
N SER A 123 8.62 6.90 19.16
CA SER A 123 8.98 5.59 18.59
C SER A 123 8.54 5.31 17.17
N GLU A 124 7.65 6.08 16.57
CA GLU A 124 7.18 5.77 15.20
C GLU A 124 7.61 6.83 14.19
N ASN A 125 8.12 6.36 13.05
CA ASN A 125 8.42 7.19 11.90
C ASN A 125 7.30 7.02 10.86
N PHE A 126 6.58 8.10 10.60
CA PHE A 126 5.52 8.12 9.59
C PHE A 126 6.05 8.72 8.28
N PRO A 127 5.99 8.01 7.15
CA PRO A 127 6.41 8.54 5.86
C PRO A 127 5.38 9.56 5.36
N THR A 128 5.82 10.74 4.99
CA THR A 128 4.95 11.75 4.38
C THR A 128 4.94 11.71 2.86
N LYS A 129 5.87 10.95 2.27
CA LYS A 129 5.90 10.67 0.84
C LYS A 129 6.01 9.18 0.57
N MET A 130 5.25 8.72 -0.42
CA MET A 130 5.32 7.37 -0.91
C MET A 130 5.26 7.36 -2.43
N LYS A 131 6.14 6.56 -3.05
CA LYS A 131 6.09 6.25 -4.47
C LYS A 131 5.70 4.79 -4.63
N ILE A 132 4.61 4.53 -5.33
CA ILE A 132 4.16 3.18 -5.68
C ILE A 132 4.50 2.95 -7.14
N ALA A 133 5.27 1.92 -7.45
CA ALA A 133 5.57 1.49 -8.80
C ALA A 133 4.97 0.10 -9.04
N LEU A 134 4.27 -0.06 -10.16
CA LEU A 134 3.75 -1.33 -10.62
C LEU A 134 4.46 -1.70 -11.91
N THR A 135 5.12 -2.84 -11.92
CA THR A 135 5.85 -3.39 -13.07
C THR A 135 5.20 -4.69 -13.56
N GLY A 136 5.62 -5.17 -14.73
CA GLY A 136 5.04 -6.36 -15.33
C GLY A 136 3.64 -6.16 -15.95
N LEU A 137 3.17 -4.94 -16.04
CA LEU A 137 1.99 -4.55 -16.79
C LEU A 137 2.41 -4.17 -18.23
N SER A 138 1.45 -4.17 -19.16
CA SER A 138 1.70 -3.68 -20.54
C SER A 138 2.22 -2.24 -20.58
N VAL A 139 1.85 -1.43 -19.60
CA VAL A 139 2.36 -0.08 -19.35
C VAL A 139 2.75 0.00 -17.87
N PRO A 140 4.01 0.32 -17.54
CA PRO A 140 4.41 0.57 -16.18
C PRO A 140 3.62 1.74 -15.57
N VAL A 141 3.22 1.59 -14.30
CA VAL A 141 2.45 2.61 -13.59
C VAL A 141 3.24 3.09 -12.38
N SER A 142 3.30 4.39 -12.19
CA SER A 142 3.88 4.99 -10.98
C SER A 142 2.91 6.00 -10.39
N LEU A 143 2.70 5.90 -9.07
CA LEU A 143 1.88 6.84 -8.30
C LEU A 143 2.76 7.48 -7.22
N ASN A 144 2.68 8.79 -7.10
CA ASN A 144 3.32 9.54 -6.02
C ASN A 144 2.23 10.03 -5.06
N LEU A 145 2.32 9.61 -3.81
CA LEU A 145 1.46 10.07 -2.73
C LEU A 145 2.26 11.01 -1.83
N ARG A 146 1.61 12.08 -1.41
CA ARG A 146 2.17 13.01 -0.42
C ARG A 146 1.10 13.32 0.61
N TYR A 147 1.45 13.11 1.86
CA TYR A 147 0.61 13.50 3.00
C TYR A 147 0.99 14.93 3.43
N ASP A 148 -0.01 15.73 3.68
CA ASP A 148 0.20 17.03 4.31
C ASP A 148 0.47 16.81 5.80
N SER A 149 1.73 16.98 6.19
CA SER A 149 2.18 16.76 7.56
C SER A 149 1.47 17.66 8.58
N SER A 150 1.01 18.83 8.16
CA SER A 150 0.28 19.75 9.03
C SER A 150 -1.15 19.29 9.34
N SER A 151 -1.71 18.42 8.49
CA SER A 151 -3.07 17.87 8.63
C SER A 151 -3.11 16.46 9.20
N VAL A 152 -1.95 15.86 9.49
CA VAL A 152 -1.88 14.54 10.12
C VAL A 152 -2.34 14.65 11.57
N SER A 153 -3.41 13.95 11.89
CA SER A 153 -3.96 13.85 13.24
C SER A 153 -3.84 12.43 13.75
N TRP A 154 -3.25 12.28 14.92
CA TRP A 154 -3.08 10.98 15.58
C TRP A 154 -4.27 10.70 16.49
N ASN A 155 -4.75 9.45 16.46
CA ASN A 155 -5.89 9.01 17.29
C ASN A 155 -7.19 9.80 17.07
N GLY A 156 -7.29 10.53 15.96
CA GLY A 156 -8.52 11.21 15.59
C GLY A 156 -9.63 10.23 15.22
N LYS A 157 -10.89 10.58 15.54
CA LYS A 157 -12.04 9.83 15.03
C LYS A 157 -12.16 10.10 13.53
N VAL A 158 -11.90 9.10 12.70
CA VAL A 158 -12.09 9.18 11.25
C VAL A 158 -13.47 8.64 10.91
N GLY A 159 -14.33 9.49 10.40
CA GLY A 159 -15.57 9.05 9.77
C GLY A 159 -15.27 8.44 8.39
N VAL A 160 -15.60 7.17 8.17
CA VAL A 160 -15.51 6.54 6.85
C VAL A 160 -16.76 6.91 6.06
N GLU A 161 -16.68 7.93 5.22
CA GLU A 161 -17.75 8.30 4.31
C GLU A 161 -17.54 7.61 2.95
N LYS A 162 -18.58 6.93 2.46
CA LYS A 162 -18.60 6.51 1.05
C LYS A 162 -18.66 7.76 0.18
N PRO A 163 -17.86 7.85 -0.90
CA PRO A 163 -17.94 8.98 -1.80
C PRO A 163 -19.32 9.03 -2.48
N ALA A 164 -19.93 10.20 -2.57
CA ALA A 164 -21.14 10.42 -3.35
C ALA A 164 -20.79 10.39 -4.84
N LEU A 165 -21.04 9.26 -5.50
CA LEU A 165 -20.59 8.97 -6.87
C LEU A 165 -21.68 9.14 -7.94
N SER A 166 -22.90 9.59 -7.58
CA SER A 166 -24.03 9.72 -8.49
C SER A 166 -23.78 10.63 -9.71
N ARG A 167 -22.80 11.55 -9.59
CA ARG A 167 -22.39 12.49 -10.67
C ARG A 167 -21.06 12.11 -11.33
N TYR A 168 -20.57 10.89 -11.09
CA TYR A 168 -19.28 10.42 -11.58
C TYR A 168 -19.47 9.22 -12.48
N THR A 169 -18.66 9.12 -13.52
CA THR A 169 -18.63 7.96 -14.42
C THR A 169 -17.60 6.94 -13.93
N ARG A 170 -18.02 5.68 -13.79
CA ARG A 170 -17.08 4.59 -13.48
C ARG A 170 -16.22 4.30 -14.69
N VAL A 171 -14.93 4.20 -14.50
CA VAL A 171 -13.93 3.85 -15.54
C VAL A 171 -13.04 2.71 -15.04
N SER A 172 -12.31 2.06 -15.95
CA SER A 172 -11.32 1.07 -15.55
C SER A 172 -10.09 1.74 -14.92
N ALA A 173 -9.36 0.96 -14.10
CA ALA A 173 -8.09 1.44 -13.51
C ALA A 173 -7.10 1.87 -14.61
N ALA A 174 -6.98 1.11 -15.69
CA ALA A 174 -6.11 1.43 -16.82
C ALA A 174 -6.46 2.77 -17.49
N GLN A 175 -7.76 3.04 -17.68
CA GLN A 175 -8.24 4.32 -18.24
C GLN A 175 -7.92 5.50 -17.31
N MET A 176 -8.12 5.31 -15.99
CA MET A 176 -7.82 6.34 -15.00
C MET A 176 -6.33 6.64 -14.94
N LEU A 177 -5.49 5.61 -14.85
CA LEU A 177 -4.04 5.74 -14.73
C LEU A 177 -3.42 6.39 -15.98
N LYS A 178 -3.87 6.00 -17.18
CA LYS A 178 -3.43 6.64 -18.44
C LYS A 178 -3.67 8.14 -18.46
N LYS A 179 -4.69 8.64 -17.76
CA LYS A 179 -5.03 10.07 -17.67
C LYS A 179 -4.34 10.80 -16.51
N LEU A 180 -3.83 10.07 -15.51
CA LEU A 180 -3.08 10.65 -14.39
C LEU A 180 -1.57 10.72 -14.67
N SER A 181 -1.10 10.03 -15.71
CA SER A 181 0.33 9.94 -16.11
C SER A 181 0.75 11.04 -17.09
N ILE A 182 0.02 12.17 -17.14
CA ILE A 182 0.36 13.34 -17.96
C ILE A 182 1.06 14.38 -17.09
#